data_250e6b3104927ae5c8deff11614ab9f8
#
_entry.id   250e6b3104927ae5c8deff11614ab9f8
#
_cell.length_a   1.000
_cell.length_b   1.000
_cell.length_c   1.000
_cell.angle_alpha   90.00
_cell.angle_beta   90.00
_cell.angle_gamma   90.00
#
_symmetry.space_group_name_H-M   'P 1'
#
loop_
_entity.id
_entity.type
_entity.pdbx_description
1 polymer ?
#
loop_
_entity_poly.entity_id
_entity_poly.type
_entity_poly.pdbx_seq_one_letter_code
_entity_poly.pdbx_strand_id
1 'polypeptide(L)'
;MSFFPIVGRLVVMTTLFAMAAHTAHAKKPDKDADILGIWTLTKVLDSADIASLTDQQAAALVGKVLVVRRDSVMFNGDPCRAPGLTRRRQDAAKYVREGYHARVGGLGLPDIVTVVDLDCTEAFLKEREKIVVFWQGYFYDAVRRPQAKR
;
A
#
# COMPACT_ATOMS: atom_id res chain seq x y z
N MET A 1 -19.60 -91.17 9.07
CA MET A 1 -18.59 -90.34 8.43
C MET A 1 -19.28 -89.09 7.95
N SER A 2 -19.22 -88.02 8.73
CA SER A 2 -19.93 -86.75 8.42
C SER A 2 -18.89 -85.67 8.29
N PHE A 3 -18.81 -85.10 7.07
CA PHE A 3 -17.98 -83.92 6.81
C PHE A 3 -18.83 -82.68 7.01
N PHE A 4 -18.38 -81.76 7.91
CA PHE A 4 -18.91 -80.41 8.02
C PHE A 4 -18.04 -79.46 7.24
N PRO A 5 -18.56 -78.59 6.39
CA PRO A 5 -17.79 -77.51 5.85
C PRO A 5 -17.90 -76.26 6.74
N ILE A 6 -16.75 -75.70 7.12
CA ILE A 6 -16.61 -74.43 7.83
C ILE A 6 -16.79 -73.29 6.80
N VAL A 7 -17.84 -72.52 6.96
CA VAL A 7 -18.08 -71.30 6.17
C VAL A 7 -17.35 -70.15 6.88
N GLY A 8 -16.21 -69.73 6.32
CA GLY A 8 -15.51 -68.53 6.78
C GLY A 8 -16.25 -67.24 6.37
N ARG A 9 -16.69 -66.49 7.36
CA ARG A 9 -17.23 -65.13 7.16
C ARG A 9 -16.07 -64.15 6.96
N LEU A 10 -15.94 -63.61 5.75
CA LEU A 10 -15.02 -62.54 5.42
C LEU A 10 -15.67 -61.22 5.85
N VAL A 11 -15.21 -60.59 6.90
CA VAL A 11 -15.62 -59.27 7.34
C VAL A 11 -14.79 -58.26 6.57
N VAL A 12 -15.41 -57.61 5.57
CA VAL A 12 -14.81 -56.50 4.85
C VAL A 12 -15.03 -55.21 5.67
N MET A 13 -13.97 -54.77 6.31
CA MET A 13 -13.97 -53.50 7.07
C MET A 13 -13.68 -52.36 6.10
N THR A 14 -14.71 -51.69 5.66
CA THR A 14 -14.62 -50.42 4.84
C THR A 14 -14.28 -49.27 5.75
N THR A 15 -13.03 -48.85 5.77
CA THR A 15 -12.58 -47.60 6.41
C THR A 15 -13.00 -46.39 5.55
N LEU A 16 -14.01 -45.65 5.97
CA LEU A 16 -14.34 -44.34 5.43
C LEU A 16 -13.26 -43.33 5.81
N PHE A 17 -12.46 -42.96 4.83
CA PHE A 17 -11.51 -41.84 4.96
C PHE A 17 -12.31 -40.54 4.79
N ALA A 18 -12.68 -39.88 5.89
CA ALA A 18 -13.28 -38.56 5.88
C ALA A 18 -12.20 -37.52 5.51
N MET A 19 -12.15 -37.10 4.24
CA MET A 19 -11.34 -35.96 3.81
C MET A 19 -11.96 -34.68 4.39
N ALA A 20 -11.36 -34.16 5.45
CA ALA A 20 -11.66 -32.82 5.96
C ALA A 20 -11.15 -31.81 4.94
N ALA A 21 -12.05 -31.27 4.12
CA ALA A 21 -11.78 -30.16 3.23
C ALA A 21 -11.49 -28.90 4.09
N HIS A 22 -10.22 -28.57 4.25
CA HIS A 22 -9.82 -27.30 4.86
C HIS A 22 -10.16 -26.18 3.87
N THR A 23 -11.28 -25.52 4.06
CA THR A 23 -11.64 -24.30 3.37
C THR A 23 -10.69 -23.19 3.82
N ALA A 24 -9.61 -22.95 3.07
CA ALA A 24 -8.76 -21.80 3.24
C ALA A 24 -9.62 -20.55 3.00
N HIS A 25 -9.99 -19.85 4.08
CA HIS A 25 -10.65 -18.56 3.98
C HIS A 25 -9.64 -17.57 3.38
N ALA A 26 -9.77 -17.28 2.10
CA ALA A 26 -9.00 -16.24 1.44
C ALA A 26 -9.33 -14.91 2.12
N LYS A 27 -8.37 -14.35 2.87
CA LYS A 27 -8.50 -13.05 3.51
C LYS A 27 -8.75 -12.01 2.42
N LYS A 28 -9.88 -11.28 2.51
CA LYS A 28 -10.21 -10.20 1.57
C LYS A 28 -9.01 -9.26 1.43
N PRO A 29 -8.58 -8.92 0.20
CA PRO A 29 -7.48 -7.99 0.01
C PRO A 29 -7.76 -6.69 0.75
N ASP A 30 -6.76 -6.22 1.49
CA ASP A 30 -6.84 -4.93 2.16
C ASP A 30 -6.84 -3.81 1.12
N LYS A 31 -7.89 -2.99 1.10
CA LYS A 31 -8.05 -1.89 0.15
C LYS A 31 -6.92 -0.85 0.23
N ASP A 32 -6.24 -0.78 1.37
CA ASP A 32 -5.19 0.20 1.65
C ASP A 32 -3.79 -0.41 1.61
N ALA A 33 -3.65 -1.69 1.24
CA ALA A 33 -2.35 -2.39 1.19
C ALA A 33 -1.31 -1.70 0.28
N ASP A 34 -1.76 -0.95 -0.71
CA ASP A 34 -0.92 -0.21 -1.66
C ASP A 34 -0.32 1.08 -1.08
N ILE A 35 -0.89 1.65 -0.02
CA ILE A 35 -0.36 2.84 0.65
C ILE A 35 0.25 2.54 2.03
N LEU A 36 -0.23 1.50 2.72
CA LEU A 36 0.30 1.13 4.03
C LEU A 36 1.76 0.69 3.93
N GLY A 37 2.61 1.22 4.79
CA GLY A 37 4.02 0.85 4.83
C GLY A 37 4.95 1.97 5.25
N ILE A 38 6.23 1.74 5.00
CA ILE A 38 7.29 2.70 5.24
C ILE A 38 7.83 3.15 3.90
N TRP A 39 7.81 4.44 3.65
CA TRP A 39 8.21 5.07 2.41
C TRP A 39 9.42 5.97 2.64
N THR A 40 10.44 5.85 1.82
CA THR A 40 11.62 6.73 1.88
C THR A 40 11.56 7.71 0.72
N LEU A 41 11.65 9.00 0.99
CA LEU A 41 11.76 10.03 -0.02
C LEU A 41 13.12 9.87 -0.75
N THR A 42 13.10 9.75 -2.06
CA THR A 42 14.31 9.45 -2.85
C THR A 42 14.76 10.59 -3.73
N LYS A 43 13.84 11.47 -4.12
CA LYS A 43 14.13 12.57 -5.05
C LYS A 43 13.10 13.67 -4.91
N VAL A 44 13.53 14.94 -4.98
CA VAL A 44 12.66 16.08 -5.28
C VAL A 44 12.34 16.06 -6.77
N LEU A 45 11.05 16.11 -7.12
CA LEU A 45 10.59 16.06 -8.52
C LEU A 45 10.28 17.43 -9.08
N ASP A 46 9.48 18.20 -8.36
CA ASP A 46 9.04 19.55 -8.75
C ASP A 46 8.55 20.31 -7.52
N SER A 47 8.26 21.60 -7.69
CA SER A 47 7.64 22.45 -6.67
C SER A 47 6.32 23.03 -7.15
N ALA A 48 5.45 23.34 -6.22
CA ALA A 48 4.30 24.21 -6.43
C ALA A 48 4.75 25.68 -6.58
N ASP A 49 3.91 26.54 -7.17
CA ASP A 49 4.18 27.97 -7.26
C ASP A 49 4.34 28.64 -5.88
N ILE A 50 3.69 28.07 -4.86
CA ILE A 50 3.83 28.49 -3.46
C ILE A 50 4.41 27.33 -2.66
N ALA A 51 5.61 27.51 -2.14
CA ALA A 51 6.29 26.54 -1.28
C ALA A 51 6.69 27.20 0.03
N SER A 52 6.57 26.44 1.12
CA SER A 52 6.98 26.86 2.47
C SER A 52 8.45 26.57 2.75
N LEU A 53 9.08 25.77 1.91
CA LEU A 53 10.50 25.42 2.00
C LEU A 53 11.30 26.11 0.90
N THR A 54 12.58 26.32 1.17
CA THR A 54 13.57 26.60 0.12
C THR A 54 14.00 25.30 -0.57
N ASP A 55 14.62 25.39 -1.76
CA ASP A 55 15.16 24.23 -2.49
C ASP A 55 16.15 23.42 -1.63
N GLN A 56 16.99 24.10 -0.86
CA GLN A 56 17.95 23.46 0.05
C GLN A 56 17.24 22.67 1.18
N GLN A 57 16.19 23.25 1.76
CA GLN A 57 15.39 22.58 2.79
C GLN A 57 14.63 21.39 2.19
N ALA A 58 14.09 21.56 0.98
CA ALA A 58 13.42 20.47 0.27
C ALA A 58 14.40 19.33 -0.04
N ALA A 59 15.59 19.62 -0.52
CA ALA A 59 16.63 18.62 -0.78
C ALA A 59 17.06 17.87 0.50
N ALA A 60 17.08 18.54 1.67
CA ALA A 60 17.39 17.92 2.96
C ALA A 60 16.34 16.91 3.46
N LEU A 61 15.14 16.89 2.86
CA LEU A 61 14.12 15.88 3.16
C LEU A 61 14.31 14.58 2.38
N VAL A 62 15.18 14.54 1.38
CA VAL A 62 15.54 13.28 0.70
C VAL A 62 16.20 12.34 1.71
N GLY A 63 15.78 11.08 1.72
CA GLY A 63 16.16 10.08 2.73
C GLY A 63 15.25 10.05 3.97
N LYS A 64 14.41 11.05 4.17
CA LYS A 64 13.40 11.04 5.26
C LYS A 64 12.31 10.04 4.98
N VAL A 65 11.57 9.69 6.04
CA VAL A 65 10.64 8.56 6.05
C VAL A 65 9.22 9.03 6.32
N LEU A 66 8.31 8.57 5.48
CA LEU A 66 6.86 8.61 5.70
C LEU A 66 6.41 7.21 6.13
N VAL A 67 5.78 7.10 7.29
CA VAL A 67 5.20 5.85 7.78
C VAL A 67 3.68 5.97 7.72
N VAL A 68 3.04 5.09 6.97
CA VAL A 68 1.59 5.02 6.83
C VAL A 68 1.08 3.74 7.46
N ARG A 69 0.27 3.85 8.50
CA ARG A 69 -0.47 2.78 9.15
C ARG A 69 -1.97 3.06 9.05
N ARG A 70 -2.80 2.10 9.45
CA ARG A 70 -4.26 2.27 9.41
C ARG A 70 -4.78 3.37 10.31
N ASP A 71 -4.13 3.55 11.43
CA ASP A 71 -4.51 4.40 12.57
C ASP A 71 -3.53 5.56 12.80
N SER A 72 -2.47 5.63 12.06
CA SER A 72 -1.45 6.66 12.24
C SER A 72 -0.62 6.90 10.97
N VAL A 73 -0.29 8.16 10.75
CA VAL A 73 0.69 8.58 9.75
C VAL A 73 1.75 9.39 10.45
N MET A 74 3.01 9.17 10.10
CA MET A 74 4.14 9.90 10.66
C MET A 74 5.08 10.31 9.52
N PHE A 75 5.49 11.57 9.50
CA PHE A 75 6.52 12.05 8.58
C PHE A 75 7.76 12.48 9.37
N ASN A 76 8.91 11.89 9.06
CA ASN A 76 10.20 12.16 9.71
C ASN A 76 10.16 12.07 11.26
N GLY A 77 9.27 11.26 11.82
CA GLY A 77 9.07 11.10 13.26
C GLY A 77 7.92 11.93 13.84
N ASP A 78 7.45 12.93 13.11
CA ASP A 78 6.34 13.78 13.56
C ASP A 78 4.99 13.15 13.18
N PRO A 79 4.04 13.01 14.12
CA PRO A 79 2.73 12.44 13.84
C PRO A 79 1.84 13.42 13.09
N CYS A 80 1.12 12.93 12.08
CA CYS A 80 -0.04 13.59 11.52
C CYS A 80 -1.26 13.35 12.43
N ARG A 81 -2.28 14.23 12.42
CA ARG A 81 -3.37 14.17 13.41
C ARG A 81 -4.21 12.91 13.31
N ALA A 82 -5.06 12.80 12.32
CA ALA A 82 -6.01 11.70 12.22
C ALA A 82 -6.09 11.18 10.79
N PRO A 83 -5.33 10.13 10.43
CA PRO A 83 -5.26 9.67 9.07
C PRO A 83 -6.62 9.13 8.62
N GLY A 84 -7.24 9.84 7.69
CA GLY A 84 -8.49 9.43 7.07
C GLY A 84 -8.30 8.47 5.90
N LEU A 85 -7.12 8.20 5.40
CA LEU A 85 -6.81 7.41 4.19
C LEU A 85 -7.89 7.55 3.09
N THR A 86 -8.41 8.77 2.93
CA THR A 86 -9.47 9.04 1.95
C THR A 86 -8.87 9.00 0.55
N ARG A 87 -9.54 8.26 -0.34
CA ARG A 87 -9.05 8.01 -1.70
C ARG A 87 -9.91 8.71 -2.72
N ARG A 88 -9.25 9.33 -3.70
CA ARG A 88 -9.90 9.97 -4.85
C ARG A 88 -9.18 9.57 -6.13
N ARG A 89 -9.93 9.27 -7.19
CA ARG A 89 -9.36 9.13 -8.53
C ARG A 89 -9.50 10.46 -9.24
N GLN A 90 -8.40 10.96 -9.79
CA GLN A 90 -8.31 12.28 -10.38
C GLN A 90 -7.56 12.22 -11.72
N ASP A 91 -7.92 13.13 -12.64
CA ASP A 91 -7.03 13.47 -13.74
C ASP A 91 -5.80 14.17 -13.16
N ALA A 92 -4.63 13.56 -13.36
CA ALA A 92 -3.39 14.01 -12.72
C ALA A 92 -3.01 15.44 -13.14
N ALA A 93 -3.12 15.76 -14.44
CA ALA A 93 -2.71 17.06 -14.96
C ALA A 93 -3.62 18.17 -14.44
N LYS A 94 -4.93 17.92 -14.42
CA LYS A 94 -5.92 18.86 -13.90
C LYS A 94 -5.75 19.05 -12.40
N TYR A 95 -5.65 17.95 -11.64
CA TYR A 95 -5.57 18.00 -10.18
C TYR A 95 -4.29 18.71 -9.69
N VAL A 96 -3.14 18.39 -10.28
CA VAL A 96 -1.86 19.02 -9.92
C VAL A 96 -1.85 20.51 -10.30
N ARG A 97 -2.39 20.88 -11.48
CA ARG A 97 -2.46 22.27 -11.90
C ARG A 97 -3.41 23.10 -11.04
N GLU A 98 -4.61 22.59 -10.76
CA GLU A 98 -5.64 23.34 -10.04
C GLU A 98 -5.44 23.34 -8.52
N GLY A 99 -4.96 22.25 -7.96
CA GLY A 99 -4.76 22.10 -6.52
C GLY A 99 -3.43 22.66 -6.01
N TYR A 100 -2.38 22.59 -6.85
CA TYR A 100 -1.04 22.98 -6.41
C TYR A 100 -0.37 24.05 -7.27
N HIS A 101 -1.03 24.48 -8.34
CA HIS A 101 -0.43 25.40 -9.32
C HIS A 101 0.93 24.92 -9.82
N ALA A 102 1.04 23.62 -10.11
CA ALA A 102 2.27 22.94 -10.51
C ALA A 102 2.09 22.19 -11.83
N ARG A 103 3.21 21.69 -12.39
CA ARG A 103 3.20 20.91 -13.63
C ARG A 103 3.31 19.42 -13.34
N VAL A 104 2.52 18.61 -14.06
CA VAL A 104 2.51 17.15 -13.87
C VAL A 104 3.66 16.44 -14.56
N GLY A 105 4.26 17.06 -15.59
CA GLY A 105 5.21 16.39 -16.49
C GLY A 105 6.46 15.81 -15.82
N GLY A 106 6.95 16.43 -14.74
CA GLY A 106 8.10 15.95 -13.97
C GLY A 106 7.75 14.87 -12.92
N LEU A 107 6.48 14.65 -12.64
CA LEU A 107 6.04 13.79 -11.53
C LEU A 107 5.99 12.30 -11.91
N GLY A 108 5.89 11.99 -13.22
CA GLY A 108 5.77 10.59 -13.70
C GLY A 108 4.51 9.88 -13.20
N LEU A 109 3.41 10.63 -13.05
CA LEU A 109 2.11 10.09 -12.66
C LEU A 109 1.36 9.54 -13.87
N PRO A 110 0.48 8.54 -13.69
CA PRO A 110 -0.45 8.12 -14.73
C PRO A 110 -1.50 9.20 -14.98
N ASP A 111 -2.13 9.21 -16.17
CA ASP A 111 -3.15 10.21 -16.54
C ASP A 111 -4.30 10.27 -15.52
N ILE A 112 -4.76 9.10 -15.05
CA ILE A 112 -5.71 8.98 -13.95
C ILE A 112 -4.99 8.40 -12.75
N VAL A 113 -4.78 9.25 -11.76
CA VAL A 113 -4.05 8.91 -10.53
C VAL A 113 -4.99 8.70 -9.36
N THR A 114 -4.65 7.76 -8.49
CA THR A 114 -5.29 7.68 -7.16
C THR A 114 -4.52 8.55 -6.19
N VAL A 115 -5.21 9.55 -5.64
CA VAL A 115 -4.70 10.41 -4.57
C VAL A 115 -5.22 9.87 -3.24
N VAL A 116 -4.33 9.71 -2.28
CA VAL A 116 -4.64 9.30 -0.90
C VAL A 116 -4.36 10.47 0.03
N ASP A 117 -5.39 10.96 0.67
CA ASP A 117 -5.30 11.98 1.71
C ASP A 117 -4.80 11.32 2.99
N LEU A 118 -3.70 11.83 3.52
CA LEU A 118 -3.04 11.36 4.74
C LEU A 118 -3.18 12.36 5.89
N ASP A 119 -4.13 13.31 5.79
CA ASP A 119 -4.41 14.42 6.70
C ASP A 119 -3.34 15.52 6.71
N CYS A 120 -2.10 15.18 6.93
CA CYS A 120 -0.99 16.15 6.92
C CYS A 120 -0.36 16.35 5.54
N THR A 121 -0.66 15.47 4.58
CA THR A 121 -0.12 15.48 3.22
C THR A 121 -0.99 14.63 2.31
N GLU A 122 -0.70 14.66 1.01
CA GLU A 122 -1.28 13.76 0.03
C GLU A 122 -0.20 12.90 -0.62
N ALA A 123 -0.59 11.65 -0.89
CA ALA A 123 0.21 10.70 -1.66
C ALA A 123 -0.48 10.34 -2.96
N PHE A 124 0.26 10.33 -4.05
CA PHE A 124 -0.20 9.96 -5.40
C PHE A 124 0.36 8.59 -5.72
N LEU A 125 -0.51 7.61 -5.95
CA LEU A 125 -0.08 6.25 -6.28
C LEU A 125 0.48 6.21 -7.70
N LYS A 126 1.75 5.86 -7.84
CA LYS A 126 2.46 5.84 -9.12
C LYS A 126 2.61 4.42 -9.66
N GLU A 127 3.29 3.58 -8.93
CA GLU A 127 3.53 2.17 -9.20
C GLU A 127 3.42 1.39 -7.87
N ARG A 128 3.47 0.05 -7.93
CA ARG A 128 3.27 -0.81 -6.75
C ARG A 128 4.13 -0.42 -5.54
N GLU A 129 5.39 -0.06 -5.76
CA GLU A 129 6.38 0.24 -4.71
C GLU A 129 6.86 1.69 -4.76
N LYS A 130 6.13 2.54 -5.49
CA LYS A 130 6.45 3.96 -5.66
C LYS A 130 5.21 4.83 -5.52
N ILE A 131 5.38 5.94 -4.84
CA ILE A 131 4.39 7.01 -4.72
C ILE A 131 5.06 8.36 -4.94
N VAL A 132 4.26 9.37 -5.26
CA VAL A 132 4.67 10.76 -5.14
C VAL A 132 4.04 11.31 -3.86
N VAL A 133 4.84 11.97 -3.03
CA VAL A 133 4.38 12.64 -1.80
C VAL A 133 4.49 14.14 -2.01
N PHE A 134 3.41 14.87 -1.73
CA PHE A 134 3.45 16.33 -1.68
C PHE A 134 3.73 16.78 -0.25
N TRP A 135 4.75 17.61 -0.03
CA TRP A 135 5.08 18.12 1.29
C TRP A 135 5.58 19.56 1.23
N GLN A 136 4.88 20.44 1.92
CA GLN A 136 5.24 21.86 2.09
C GLN A 136 5.64 22.59 0.79
N GLY A 137 4.91 22.29 -0.29
CA GLY A 137 5.10 22.91 -1.59
C GLY A 137 5.99 22.13 -2.55
N TYR A 138 6.51 20.97 -2.19
CA TYR A 138 7.35 20.13 -3.05
C TYR A 138 6.77 18.75 -3.26
N PHE A 139 7.02 18.20 -4.45
CA PHE A 139 6.71 16.83 -4.81
C PHE A 139 7.94 15.95 -4.72
N TYR A 140 7.82 14.80 -4.07
CA TYR A 140 8.91 13.85 -3.88
C TYR A 140 8.54 12.48 -4.42
N ASP A 141 9.46 11.85 -5.15
CA ASP A 141 9.41 10.40 -5.32
C ASP A 141 9.68 9.74 -3.97
N ALA A 142 8.89 8.73 -3.65
CA ALA A 142 9.11 7.91 -2.48
C ALA A 142 8.98 6.43 -2.85
N VAL A 143 9.88 5.61 -2.28
CA VAL A 143 9.97 4.17 -2.53
C VAL A 143 9.65 3.43 -1.25
N ARG A 144 8.86 2.37 -1.36
CA ARG A 144 8.53 1.51 -0.23
C ARG A 144 9.76 0.77 0.27
N ARG A 145 9.97 0.78 1.57
CA ARG A 145 11.00 -0.07 2.20
C ARG A 145 10.53 -1.52 2.19
N PRO A 146 11.39 -2.48 1.81
CA PRO A 146 11.08 -3.89 1.97
C PRO A 146 10.75 -4.20 3.43
N GLN A 147 9.63 -4.86 3.66
CA GLN A 147 9.34 -5.38 4.99
C GLN A 147 10.18 -6.65 5.17
N ALA A 148 10.94 -6.73 6.27
CA ALA A 148 11.60 -7.97 6.65
C ALA A 148 10.53 -9.06 6.78
N LYS A 149 10.66 -10.15 6.03
CA LYS A 149 9.80 -11.32 6.20
C LYS A 149 10.00 -11.84 7.62
N ARG A 150 8.96 -11.75 8.45
CA ARG A 150 8.91 -12.41 9.74
C ARG A 150 8.63 -13.90 9.54
#